data_1ed9eada63a82eaf50f23dadda832cff
#
_entry.id   1ed9eada63a82eaf50f23dadda832cff
#
_cell.length_a   1.000
_cell.length_b   1.000
_cell.length_c   1.000
_cell.angle_alpha   90.00
_cell.angle_beta   90.00
_cell.angle_gamma   90.00
#
_symmetry.space_group_name_H-M   'P 1'
#
loop_
_entity.id
_entity.type
_entity.pdbx_description
1 polymer ?
#
loop_
_entity_poly.entity_id
_entity_poly.type
_entity_poly.pdbx_seq_one_letter_code
_entity_poly.pdbx_strand_id
1 'polypeptide(L)'
;AEGGLLHAVGSKPADVLNARIIAQNRPLGSADYQRLRETIEPINEEHLGFMIRETQRLGQARPNLSLIEIMEDKSPPLDSIIGRPFFFTGFEQHSRLVEGRWPESDPVLHEKGLDLEAVLGAKAARSMGWTIGKQVFLIPFKGDPSERIAIIVVGLAEPLDRDDEYWMGYSFYFNVQASEENPLVPFYLPEDLFFSGLGARYPAL
;
A
#
# COMPACT_ATOMS: atom_id res chain seq x y z
N ALA A 1 14.42 25.13 -8.06
CA ALA A 1 13.18 24.37 -7.87
C ALA A 1 12.53 23.94 -9.20
N GLU A 2 12.95 24.48 -10.34
CA GLU A 2 12.36 24.20 -11.66
C GLU A 2 12.83 22.89 -12.29
N GLY A 3 13.93 22.28 -11.84
CA GLY A 3 14.48 21.07 -12.44
C GLY A 3 13.75 19.76 -12.09
N GLY A 4 12.94 19.74 -11.01
CA GLY A 4 12.27 18.54 -10.55
C GLY A 4 10.99 18.17 -11.30
N LEU A 5 10.28 19.16 -11.85
CA LEU A 5 9.03 18.93 -12.59
C LEU A 5 9.30 18.35 -13.98
N LEU A 6 10.34 18.80 -14.65
CA LEU A 6 10.65 18.37 -16.03
C LEU A 6 11.14 16.93 -16.12
N HIS A 7 11.73 16.37 -15.05
CA HIS A 7 12.18 14.98 -15.07
C HIS A 7 11.06 13.95 -14.82
N ALA A 8 9.96 14.37 -14.20
CA ALA A 8 8.81 13.49 -13.98
C ALA A 8 7.92 13.34 -15.24
N VAL A 9 7.96 14.29 -16.15
CA VAL A 9 7.14 14.30 -17.36
C VAL A 9 7.72 13.43 -18.49
N GLY A 10 9.01 13.12 -18.45
CA GLY A 10 9.72 12.47 -19.57
C GLY A 10 9.45 10.97 -19.78
N SER A 11 8.70 10.30 -18.90
CA SER A 11 8.44 8.86 -19.01
C SER A 11 6.98 8.43 -18.89
N LYS A 12 6.04 9.40 -18.90
CA LYS A 12 4.60 9.15 -18.79
C LYS A 12 3.85 9.81 -19.94
N PRO A 13 2.65 9.31 -20.28
CA PRO A 13 1.79 9.99 -21.25
C PRO A 13 1.66 11.49 -20.91
N ALA A 14 1.64 12.33 -21.91
CA ALA A 14 1.68 13.80 -21.76
C ALA A 14 0.42 14.37 -21.05
N ASP A 15 -0.55 13.56 -20.79
CA ASP A 15 -1.85 13.86 -20.19
C ASP A 15 -1.94 13.54 -18.68
N VAL A 16 -0.86 13.03 -18.09
CA VAL A 16 -0.82 12.72 -16.65
C VAL A 16 -0.01 13.75 -15.87
N LEU A 17 -0.70 14.58 -15.09
CA LEU A 17 -0.07 15.43 -14.08
C LEU A 17 0.16 14.63 -12.79
N ASN A 18 1.42 14.50 -12.39
CA ASN A 18 1.78 13.78 -11.17
C ASN A 18 2.44 14.72 -10.15
N ALA A 19 1.75 14.96 -9.03
CA ALA A 19 2.33 15.62 -7.87
C ALA A 19 2.78 14.58 -6.85
N ARG A 20 4.06 14.59 -6.50
CA ARG A 20 4.63 13.70 -5.48
C ARG A 20 5.12 14.49 -4.29
N ILE A 21 4.63 14.14 -3.11
CA ILE A 21 5.11 14.72 -1.86
C ILE A 21 5.90 13.66 -1.10
N ILE A 22 7.10 14.06 -0.74
CA ILE A 22 8.01 13.24 0.05
C ILE A 22 8.38 14.05 1.28
N ALA A 23 8.04 13.55 2.47
CA ALA A 23 8.60 14.09 3.68
C ALA A 23 10.08 13.69 3.77
N GLN A 24 10.95 14.69 3.91
CA GLN A 24 12.35 14.46 4.23
C GLN A 24 12.53 14.57 5.74
N ASN A 25 13.19 13.57 6.33
CA ASN A 25 13.57 13.53 7.74
C ASN A 25 12.43 13.41 8.77
N ARG A 26 11.21 13.15 8.35
CA ARG A 26 10.09 12.80 9.24
C ARG A 26 9.04 11.98 8.51
N PRO A 27 8.28 11.15 9.21
CA PRO A 27 7.16 10.42 8.62
C PRO A 27 6.02 11.38 8.21
N LEU A 28 5.23 10.98 7.23
CA LEU A 28 3.96 11.60 6.88
C LEU A 28 2.86 10.93 7.68
N GLY A 29 2.31 11.64 8.66
CA GLY A 29 1.14 11.17 9.40
C GLY A 29 -0.18 11.55 8.71
N SER A 30 -1.30 11.05 9.25
CA SER A 30 -2.64 11.34 8.74
C SER A 30 -2.96 12.85 8.71
N ALA A 31 -2.48 13.62 9.71
CA ALA A 31 -2.66 15.07 9.74
C ALA A 31 -1.92 15.79 8.60
N ASP A 32 -0.72 15.32 8.23
CA ASP A 32 0.01 15.88 7.10
C ASP A 32 -0.68 15.55 5.78
N TYR A 33 -1.19 14.35 5.65
CA TYR A 33 -1.96 13.92 4.50
C TYR A 33 -3.26 14.71 4.34
N GLN A 34 -3.99 14.94 5.41
CA GLN A 34 -5.20 15.76 5.39
C GLN A 34 -4.91 17.20 4.99
N ARG A 35 -3.90 17.82 5.59
CA ARG A 35 -3.46 19.17 5.22
C ARG A 35 -3.06 19.27 3.75
N LEU A 36 -2.44 18.21 3.24
CA LEU A 36 -2.09 18.12 1.84
C LEU A 36 -3.33 18.13 0.95
N ARG A 37 -4.31 17.31 1.26
CA ARG A 37 -5.57 17.27 0.53
C ARG A 37 -6.27 18.62 0.55
N GLU A 38 -6.43 19.21 1.71
CA GLU A 38 -7.06 20.51 1.92
C GLU A 38 -6.33 21.63 1.15
N THR A 39 -5.04 21.47 0.88
CA THR A 39 -4.25 22.48 0.14
C THR A 39 -4.28 22.22 -1.36
N ILE A 40 -4.09 20.98 -1.79
CA ILE A 40 -3.89 20.65 -3.22
C ILE A 40 -5.22 20.46 -3.95
N GLU A 41 -6.21 19.82 -3.32
CA GLU A 41 -7.48 19.56 -3.98
C GLU A 41 -8.18 20.86 -4.44
N PRO A 42 -8.30 21.93 -3.61
CA PRO A 42 -8.87 23.18 -4.06
C PRO A 42 -8.07 23.86 -5.17
N ILE A 43 -6.74 23.83 -5.11
CA ILE A 43 -5.87 24.42 -6.15
C ILE A 43 -6.07 23.68 -7.47
N ASN A 44 -6.13 22.36 -7.43
CA ASN A 44 -6.38 21.55 -8.61
C ASN A 44 -7.76 21.84 -9.19
N GLU A 45 -8.78 21.93 -8.37
CA GLU A 45 -10.14 22.21 -8.79
C GLU A 45 -10.25 23.61 -9.41
N GLU A 46 -9.69 24.64 -8.77
CA GLU A 46 -9.75 26.02 -9.24
C GLU A 46 -8.97 26.25 -10.54
N HIS A 47 -7.77 25.68 -10.64
CA HIS A 47 -6.85 26.00 -11.74
C HIS A 47 -6.78 24.95 -12.83
N LEU A 48 -7.06 23.70 -12.52
CA LEU A 48 -6.89 22.56 -13.41
C LEU A 48 -8.17 21.72 -13.59
N GLY A 49 -9.25 22.01 -12.83
CA GLY A 49 -10.46 21.20 -12.82
C GLY A 49 -11.08 21.01 -14.21
N PHE A 50 -10.94 22.00 -15.12
CA PHE A 50 -11.40 21.89 -16.48
C PHE A 50 -10.59 20.88 -17.35
N MET A 51 -9.41 20.46 -16.88
CA MET A 51 -8.52 19.50 -17.56
C MET A 51 -8.45 18.16 -16.84
N ILE A 52 -8.73 18.14 -15.53
CA ILE A 52 -8.61 16.92 -14.71
C ILE A 52 -9.86 16.08 -14.92
N ARG A 53 -9.69 14.87 -15.42
CA ARG A 53 -10.75 13.87 -15.54
C ARG A 53 -10.95 13.10 -14.24
N GLU A 54 -9.84 12.77 -13.60
CA GLU A 54 -9.82 11.95 -12.39
C GLU A 54 -8.60 12.29 -11.54
N THR A 55 -8.75 12.25 -10.22
CA THR A 55 -7.66 12.40 -9.27
C THR A 55 -7.47 11.10 -8.50
N GLN A 56 -6.27 10.55 -8.58
CA GLN A 56 -5.91 9.33 -7.88
C GLN A 56 -4.87 9.60 -6.80
N ARG A 57 -4.97 8.87 -5.71
CA ARG A 57 -4.03 8.95 -4.60
C ARG A 57 -3.47 7.57 -4.29
N LEU A 58 -2.16 7.50 -4.12
CA LEU A 58 -1.44 6.31 -3.71
C LEU A 58 -0.60 6.63 -2.47
N GLY A 59 -0.79 5.88 -1.42
CA GLY A 59 0.09 5.88 -0.25
C GLY A 59 0.73 4.52 -0.02
N GLN A 60 1.97 4.53 0.46
CA GLN A 60 2.73 3.31 0.75
C GLN A 60 3.48 3.47 2.05
N ALA A 61 3.49 2.43 2.88
CA ALA A 61 4.34 2.39 4.06
C ALA A 61 5.82 2.27 3.64
N ARG A 62 6.67 3.06 4.27
CA ARG A 62 8.14 3.04 4.14
C ARG A 62 8.77 3.29 5.52
N PRO A 63 9.91 2.72 5.84
CA PRO A 63 10.78 1.82 5.07
C PRO A 63 10.13 0.47 4.76
N ASN A 64 10.83 -0.35 3.98
CA ASN A 64 10.39 -1.72 3.71
C ASN A 64 10.25 -2.49 5.02
N LEU A 65 9.10 -3.12 5.21
CA LEU A 65 8.80 -3.91 6.39
C LEU A 65 9.23 -5.36 6.14
N SER A 66 9.99 -5.92 7.05
CA SER A 66 10.33 -7.34 6.99
C SER A 66 9.08 -8.16 7.27
N LEU A 67 8.81 -9.15 6.42
CA LEU A 67 7.67 -10.03 6.55
C LEU A 67 8.10 -11.34 7.20
N ILE A 68 7.41 -11.74 8.26
CA ILE A 68 7.62 -12.99 8.96
C ILE A 68 6.34 -13.81 8.93
N GLU A 69 6.46 -15.03 8.44
CA GLU A 69 5.49 -16.06 8.75
C GLU A 69 5.88 -16.72 10.09
N ILE A 70 5.07 -16.58 11.11
CA ILE A 70 5.26 -17.41 12.31
C ILE A 70 4.77 -18.80 11.94
N MET A 71 5.69 -19.67 11.58
CA MET A 71 5.50 -21.10 11.74
C MET A 71 5.93 -21.42 13.17
N GLU A 72 5.08 -22.12 13.92
CA GLU A 72 5.45 -22.63 15.22
C GLU A 72 6.82 -23.30 15.11
N ASP A 73 7.81 -22.81 15.86
CA ASP A 73 9.14 -23.40 16.06
C ASP A 73 10.31 -23.06 15.12
N LYS A 74 10.18 -22.20 14.11
CA LYS A 74 11.36 -21.71 13.37
C LYS A 74 11.19 -20.23 13.04
N SER A 75 12.04 -19.39 13.60
CA SER A 75 12.22 -18.03 13.08
C SER A 75 12.72 -18.12 11.64
N PRO A 76 11.94 -17.71 10.65
CA PRO A 76 12.43 -17.71 9.28
C PRO A 76 13.58 -16.69 9.13
N PRO A 77 14.44 -16.84 8.13
CA PRO A 77 15.44 -15.84 7.86
C PRO A 77 14.75 -14.50 7.60
N LEU A 78 15.09 -13.50 8.40
CA LEU A 78 14.49 -12.17 8.49
C LEU A 78 14.59 -11.31 7.20
N ASP A 79 15.26 -11.81 6.16
CA ASP A 79 15.73 -10.96 5.07
C ASP A 79 15.12 -11.28 3.69
N SER A 80 14.20 -12.24 3.55
CA SER A 80 13.83 -12.72 2.21
C SER A 80 12.52 -12.17 1.62
N ILE A 81 11.57 -11.69 2.44
CA ILE A 81 10.29 -11.18 1.93
C ILE A 81 10.00 -9.81 2.51
N ILE A 82 9.63 -8.88 1.63
CA ILE A 82 9.28 -7.51 2.02
C ILE A 82 7.78 -7.32 1.92
N GLY A 83 7.12 -7.01 3.03
CA GLY A 83 5.72 -6.60 3.03
C GLY A 83 5.56 -5.11 2.82
N ARG A 84 4.60 -4.70 2.01
CA ARG A 84 4.30 -3.29 1.76
C ARG A 84 2.80 -3.01 1.83
N PRO A 85 2.30 -2.55 2.98
CA PRO A 85 0.96 -1.98 3.04
C PRO A 85 0.85 -0.76 2.12
N PHE A 86 -0.24 -0.68 1.39
CA PHE A 86 -0.54 0.46 0.51
C PHE A 86 -2.04 0.69 0.43
N PHE A 87 -2.43 1.91 0.09
CA PHE A 87 -3.76 2.22 -0.41
C PHE A 87 -3.69 2.83 -1.80
N PHE A 88 -4.75 2.68 -2.57
CA PHE A 88 -4.89 3.31 -3.88
C PHE A 88 -6.37 3.67 -4.07
N THR A 89 -6.65 4.96 -4.22
CA THR A 89 -8.02 5.45 -4.38
C THR A 89 -8.67 4.83 -5.61
N GLY A 90 -9.86 4.26 -5.46
CA GLY A 90 -10.55 3.58 -6.57
C GLY A 90 -10.09 2.13 -6.80
N PHE A 91 -9.25 1.56 -5.95
CA PHE A 91 -8.73 0.19 -6.12
C PHE A 91 -9.85 -0.84 -6.30
N GLU A 92 -10.91 -0.73 -5.51
CA GLU A 92 -12.04 -1.68 -5.56
C GLU A 92 -12.84 -1.57 -6.86
N GLN A 93 -12.95 -0.37 -7.44
CA GLN A 93 -13.67 -0.12 -8.69
C GLN A 93 -12.90 -0.63 -9.92
N HIS A 94 -11.56 -0.68 -9.84
CA HIS A 94 -10.68 -1.13 -10.91
C HIS A 94 -10.15 -2.56 -10.72
N SER A 95 -10.62 -3.24 -9.67
CA SER A 95 -10.28 -4.63 -9.34
C SER A 95 -11.52 -5.47 -9.18
N ARG A 96 -11.36 -6.78 -9.27
CA ARG A 96 -12.39 -7.74 -8.89
C ARG A 96 -11.85 -8.67 -7.82
N LEU A 97 -12.68 -8.99 -6.84
CA LEU A 97 -12.41 -10.09 -5.93
C LEU A 97 -12.52 -11.42 -6.66
N VAL A 98 -11.49 -12.25 -6.53
CA VAL A 98 -11.47 -13.63 -6.99
C VAL A 98 -11.94 -14.55 -5.88
N GLU A 99 -11.63 -14.19 -4.63
CA GLU A 99 -11.99 -14.95 -3.43
C GLU A 99 -12.06 -14.01 -2.23
N GLY A 100 -12.90 -14.33 -1.24
CA GLY A 100 -13.01 -13.61 0.01
C GLY A 100 -13.85 -12.34 -0.08
N ARG A 101 -13.46 -11.30 0.67
CA ARG A 101 -14.16 -10.03 0.79
C ARG A 101 -13.19 -8.85 0.81
N TRP A 102 -13.73 -7.64 0.68
CA TRP A 102 -12.96 -6.42 0.95
C TRP A 102 -12.69 -6.27 2.46
N PRO A 103 -11.56 -5.62 2.84
CA PRO A 103 -11.21 -5.39 4.23
C PRO A 103 -12.20 -4.46 4.92
N GLU A 104 -12.40 -4.66 6.20
CA GLU A 104 -13.11 -3.70 7.04
C GLU A 104 -12.18 -2.52 7.41
N SER A 105 -12.78 -1.34 7.62
CA SER A 105 -12.02 -0.11 7.90
C SER A 105 -11.57 0.00 9.37
N ASP A 106 -12.04 -0.89 10.24
CA ASP A 106 -11.75 -0.81 11.66
C ASP A 106 -10.56 -1.71 12.03
N PRO A 107 -9.44 -1.13 12.48
CA PRO A 107 -8.29 -1.90 12.93
C PRO A 107 -8.55 -2.49 14.32
N VAL A 108 -8.02 -3.69 14.56
CA VAL A 108 -8.01 -4.28 15.89
C VAL A 108 -6.69 -3.96 16.60
N LEU A 109 -6.76 -3.11 17.62
CA LEU A 109 -5.61 -2.69 18.41
C LEU A 109 -5.38 -3.64 19.59
N HIS A 110 -4.14 -4.05 19.78
CA HIS A 110 -3.69 -4.84 20.92
C HIS A 110 -2.61 -4.07 21.71
N GLU A 111 -2.30 -4.53 22.93
CA GLU A 111 -1.25 -3.91 23.75
C GLU A 111 0.11 -3.83 23.03
N LYS A 112 0.45 -4.85 22.25
CA LYS A 112 1.76 -5.02 21.59
C LYS A 112 1.69 -5.05 20.06
N GLY A 113 0.58 -4.66 19.46
CA GLY A 113 0.47 -4.78 18.01
C GLY A 113 -0.80 -4.21 17.43
N LEU A 114 -0.95 -4.47 16.16
CA LEU A 114 -2.05 -4.02 15.32
C LEU A 114 -2.40 -5.16 14.36
N ASP A 115 -3.68 -5.51 14.30
CA ASP A 115 -4.20 -6.45 13.31
C ASP A 115 -4.94 -5.66 12.22
N LEU A 116 -4.55 -5.87 10.98
CA LEU A 116 -5.13 -5.24 9.80
C LEU A 116 -5.62 -6.29 8.82
N GLU A 117 -6.82 -6.10 8.30
CA GLU A 117 -7.30 -6.87 7.18
C GLU A 117 -6.74 -6.31 5.86
N ALA A 118 -6.37 -7.19 4.94
CA ALA A 118 -5.83 -6.76 3.66
C ALA A 118 -6.30 -7.64 2.49
N VAL A 119 -6.29 -7.06 1.31
CA VAL A 119 -6.41 -7.78 0.04
C VAL A 119 -5.03 -7.94 -0.58
N LEU A 120 -4.82 -9.11 -1.16
CA LEU A 120 -3.60 -9.47 -1.87
C LEU A 120 -3.92 -9.78 -3.34
N GLY A 121 -2.97 -9.56 -4.24
CA GLY A 121 -3.10 -10.02 -5.62
C GLY A 121 -3.22 -11.54 -5.69
N ALA A 122 -4.25 -12.05 -6.36
CA ALA A 122 -4.52 -13.49 -6.42
C ALA A 122 -3.36 -14.31 -6.99
N LYS A 123 -2.61 -13.76 -7.95
CA LYS A 123 -1.42 -14.41 -8.49
C LYS A 123 -0.26 -14.40 -7.50
N ALA A 124 -0.07 -13.31 -6.76
CA ALA A 124 0.92 -13.23 -5.69
C ALA A 124 0.61 -14.25 -4.59
N ALA A 125 -0.64 -14.32 -4.12
CA ALA A 125 -1.07 -15.28 -3.12
C ALA A 125 -0.80 -16.72 -3.55
N ARG A 126 -1.17 -17.09 -4.78
CA ARG A 126 -0.88 -18.43 -5.34
C ARG A 126 0.61 -18.74 -5.39
N SER A 127 1.43 -17.76 -5.78
CA SER A 127 2.89 -17.93 -5.82
C SER A 127 3.51 -18.17 -4.45
N MET A 128 2.94 -17.52 -3.41
CA MET A 128 3.37 -17.67 -2.01
C MET A 128 2.73 -18.89 -1.31
N GLY A 129 1.77 -19.58 -1.93
CA GLY A 129 0.99 -20.61 -1.28
C GLY A 129 0.03 -20.08 -0.21
N TRP A 130 -0.41 -18.84 -0.30
CA TRP A 130 -1.29 -18.20 0.68
C TRP A 130 -2.75 -18.24 0.25
N THR A 131 -3.62 -18.39 1.26
CA THR A 131 -5.07 -18.46 1.10
C THR A 131 -5.76 -17.46 2.01
N ILE A 132 -7.06 -17.29 1.85
CA ILE A 132 -7.90 -16.49 2.76
C ILE A 132 -7.72 -17.00 4.19
N GLY A 133 -7.64 -16.05 5.14
CA GLY A 133 -7.37 -16.31 6.55
C GLY A 133 -5.88 -16.43 6.88
N LYS A 134 -4.97 -16.40 5.89
CA LYS A 134 -3.54 -16.38 6.16
C LYS A 134 -3.19 -15.16 6.96
N GLN A 135 -2.55 -15.37 8.09
CA GLN A 135 -1.97 -14.32 8.92
C GLN A 135 -0.45 -14.27 8.69
N VAL A 136 0.05 -13.07 8.45
CA VAL A 136 1.47 -12.77 8.35
C VAL A 136 1.80 -11.57 9.23
N PHE A 137 3.05 -11.43 9.63
CA PHE A 137 3.48 -10.35 10.51
C PHE A 137 4.50 -9.46 9.81
N LEU A 138 4.25 -8.17 9.83
CA LEU A 138 5.18 -7.15 9.43
C LEU A 138 5.90 -6.60 10.66
N ILE A 139 7.21 -6.51 10.60
CA ILE A 139 8.00 -5.89 11.65
C ILE A 139 8.35 -4.47 11.20
N PRO A 140 7.77 -3.44 11.85
CA PRO A 140 7.98 -2.05 11.44
C PRO A 140 9.38 -1.53 11.75
N PHE A 141 10.02 -2.09 12.77
CA PHE A 141 11.35 -1.67 13.20
C PHE A 141 12.32 -2.85 13.18
N LYS A 142 13.43 -2.68 12.50
CA LYS A 142 14.45 -3.72 12.37
C LYS A 142 14.89 -4.22 13.75
N GLY A 143 14.54 -5.43 14.07
CA GLY A 143 15.02 -6.16 15.24
C GLY A 143 14.10 -6.15 16.47
N ASP A 144 12.94 -5.53 16.47
CA ASP A 144 11.97 -5.64 17.56
C ASP A 144 10.72 -6.45 17.16
N PRO A 145 10.71 -7.77 17.41
CA PRO A 145 9.54 -8.60 17.12
C PRO A 145 8.35 -8.35 18.08
N SER A 146 8.52 -7.53 19.12
CA SER A 146 7.42 -7.16 20.01
C SER A 146 6.48 -6.11 19.39
N GLU A 147 6.97 -5.32 18.46
CA GLU A 147 6.19 -4.36 17.69
C GLU A 147 5.87 -4.93 16.31
N ARG A 148 4.85 -5.75 16.23
CA ARG A 148 4.41 -6.38 15.00
C ARG A 148 3.05 -5.86 14.55
N ILE A 149 2.87 -5.83 13.24
CA ILE A 149 1.59 -5.61 12.58
C ILE A 149 1.16 -6.95 12.02
N ALA A 150 0.04 -7.48 12.49
CA ALA A 150 -0.54 -8.66 11.85
C ALA A 150 -1.36 -8.22 10.64
N ILE A 151 -1.09 -8.83 9.51
CA ILE A 151 -1.90 -8.71 8.30
C ILE A 151 -2.68 -9.99 8.13
N ILE A 152 -4.00 -9.87 8.05
CA ILE A 152 -4.90 -10.99 7.79
C ILE A 152 -5.40 -10.87 6.35
N VAL A 153 -5.09 -11.83 5.52
CA VAL A 153 -5.55 -11.86 4.13
C VAL A 153 -7.03 -12.23 4.10
N VAL A 154 -7.90 -11.27 3.84
CA VAL A 154 -9.36 -11.47 3.79
C VAL A 154 -9.91 -11.51 2.37
N GLY A 155 -9.14 -11.07 1.39
CA GLY A 155 -9.53 -11.08 -0.01
C GLY A 155 -8.36 -11.27 -0.96
N LEU A 156 -8.65 -11.90 -2.08
CA LEU A 156 -7.75 -12.05 -3.22
C LEU A 156 -8.35 -11.31 -4.41
N ALA A 157 -7.57 -10.45 -5.05
CA ALA A 157 -8.06 -9.62 -6.15
C ALA A 157 -7.18 -9.73 -7.40
N GLU A 158 -7.82 -9.42 -8.53
CA GLU A 158 -7.16 -9.23 -9.82
C GLU A 158 -7.60 -7.88 -10.41
N PRO A 159 -6.76 -7.19 -11.20
CA PRO A 159 -7.18 -6.01 -11.90
C PRO A 159 -8.25 -6.36 -12.94
N LEU A 160 -9.24 -5.50 -13.15
CA LEU A 160 -10.23 -5.65 -14.22
C LEU A 160 -9.55 -5.56 -15.59
N ASP A 161 -8.69 -4.58 -15.75
CA ASP A 161 -7.79 -4.42 -16.88
C ASP A 161 -6.40 -4.06 -16.35
N ARG A 162 -5.36 -4.79 -16.79
CA ARG A 162 -3.97 -4.54 -16.36
C ARG A 162 -3.34 -3.36 -17.05
N ASP A 163 -3.81 -3.06 -18.24
CA ASP A 163 -3.29 -2.02 -19.08
C ASP A 163 -4.06 -0.70 -18.89
N ASP A 164 -5.05 -0.69 -17.99
CA ASP A 164 -5.79 0.51 -17.62
C ASP A 164 -4.82 1.61 -17.12
N GLU A 165 -4.94 2.80 -17.69
CA GLU A 165 -4.19 4.00 -17.30
C GLU A 165 -4.34 4.32 -15.80
N TYR A 166 -5.47 3.94 -15.21
CA TYR A 166 -5.71 4.04 -13.78
C TYR A 166 -4.53 3.52 -12.94
N TRP A 167 -3.91 2.41 -13.34
CA TRP A 167 -2.84 1.81 -12.56
C TRP A 167 -1.54 2.63 -12.55
N MET A 168 -1.35 3.57 -13.45
CA MET A 168 -0.12 4.37 -13.57
C MET A 168 1.17 3.51 -13.52
N GLY A 169 1.10 2.29 -14.03
CA GLY A 169 2.17 1.30 -13.98
C GLY A 169 2.24 0.45 -12.71
N TYR A 170 1.35 0.64 -11.72
CA TYR A 170 1.34 -0.16 -10.49
C TYR A 170 0.60 -1.50 -10.59
N SER A 171 0.06 -1.87 -11.77
CA SER A 171 -0.57 -3.18 -11.97
C SER A 171 0.37 -4.37 -11.69
N PHE A 172 1.69 -4.16 -11.64
CA PHE A 172 2.65 -5.19 -11.23
C PHE A 172 2.44 -5.68 -9.79
N TYR A 173 1.78 -4.92 -8.93
CA TYR A 173 1.46 -5.34 -7.55
C TYR A 173 0.62 -6.62 -7.49
N PHE A 174 -0.11 -6.95 -8.54
CA PHE A 174 -0.85 -8.20 -8.63
C PHE A 174 0.02 -9.41 -9.03
N ASN A 175 1.27 -9.21 -9.46
CA ASN A 175 2.10 -10.22 -10.13
C ASN A 175 3.38 -10.62 -9.38
N VAL A 176 3.50 -10.31 -8.10
CA VAL A 176 4.68 -10.69 -7.30
C VAL A 176 4.87 -12.21 -7.32
N GLN A 177 6.12 -12.65 -7.44
CA GLN A 177 6.50 -14.06 -7.47
C GLN A 177 7.43 -14.41 -6.31
N ALA A 178 7.16 -15.53 -5.65
CA ALA A 178 8.00 -16.03 -4.55
C ALA A 178 9.43 -16.38 -4.99
N SER A 179 9.64 -16.60 -6.29
CA SER A 179 10.98 -16.88 -6.86
C SER A 179 11.86 -15.65 -7.07
N GLU A 180 11.32 -14.45 -6.85
CA GLU A 180 12.10 -13.22 -6.92
C GLU A 180 13.07 -13.15 -5.73
N GLU A 181 14.23 -12.56 -5.95
CA GLU A 181 15.14 -12.21 -4.86
C GLU A 181 14.53 -11.05 -4.06
N ASN A 182 14.21 -11.28 -2.78
CA ASN A 182 13.50 -10.34 -1.92
C ASN A 182 12.15 -9.86 -2.49
N PRO A 183 11.18 -10.76 -2.71
CA PRO A 183 9.90 -10.39 -3.29
C PRO A 183 9.20 -9.35 -2.42
N LEU A 184 8.70 -8.31 -3.07
CA LEU A 184 7.92 -7.27 -2.42
C LEU A 184 6.44 -7.62 -2.52
N VAL A 185 5.83 -7.93 -1.38
CA VAL A 185 4.41 -8.34 -1.29
C VAL A 185 3.55 -7.13 -0.91
N PRO A 186 2.76 -6.59 -1.83
CA PRO A 186 1.88 -5.47 -1.55
C PRO A 186 0.60 -5.96 -0.88
N PHE A 187 0.19 -5.27 0.20
CA PHE A 187 -1.07 -5.50 0.89
C PHE A 187 -1.96 -4.27 0.72
N TYR A 188 -3.05 -4.42 -0.02
CA TYR A 188 -4.03 -3.35 -0.16
C TYR A 188 -4.83 -3.20 1.13
N LEU A 189 -4.89 -1.97 1.61
CA LEU A 189 -5.73 -1.52 2.72
C LEU A 189 -6.65 -0.40 2.19
N PRO A 190 -7.89 -0.29 2.66
CA PRO A 190 -8.67 0.94 2.47
C PRO A 190 -7.91 2.17 2.99
N GLU A 191 -8.10 3.31 2.35
CA GLU A 191 -7.42 4.56 2.72
C GLU A 191 -7.61 4.92 4.21
N ASP A 192 -8.86 4.78 4.70
CA ASP A 192 -9.16 5.06 6.10
C ASP A 192 -8.43 4.11 7.04
N LEU A 193 -8.40 2.81 6.74
CA LEU A 193 -7.69 1.81 7.54
C LEU A 193 -6.17 2.05 7.52
N PHE A 194 -5.63 2.47 6.39
CA PHE A 194 -4.20 2.79 6.27
C PHE A 194 -3.80 3.90 7.24
N PHE A 195 -4.60 4.96 7.36
CA PHE A 195 -4.28 6.09 8.24
C PHE A 195 -4.74 5.88 9.69
N SER A 196 -5.94 5.35 9.92
CA SER A 196 -6.47 5.12 11.27
C SER A 196 -5.74 3.98 11.99
N GLY A 197 -5.37 2.95 11.27
CA GLY A 197 -4.64 1.81 11.79
C GLY A 197 -3.13 2.06 11.79
N LEU A 198 -2.53 1.98 10.62
CA LEU A 198 -1.08 2.01 10.48
C LEU A 198 -0.49 3.38 10.87
N GLY A 199 -1.04 4.45 10.31
CA GLY A 199 -0.54 5.81 10.54
C GLY A 199 -0.74 6.30 11.97
N ALA A 200 -1.79 5.87 12.66
CA ALA A 200 -2.01 6.24 14.05
C ALA A 200 -1.08 5.50 15.02
N ARG A 201 -0.84 4.21 14.78
CA ARG A 201 0.01 3.37 15.65
C ARG A 201 1.49 3.51 15.35
N TYR A 202 1.83 3.68 14.08
CA TYR A 202 3.22 3.74 13.60
C TYR A 202 3.42 4.96 12.69
N PRO A 203 3.41 6.17 13.25
CA PRO A 203 3.50 7.40 12.43
C PRO A 203 4.83 7.55 11.69
N ALA A 204 5.81 6.66 11.97
CA ALA A 204 7.11 6.62 11.30
C ALA A 204 7.12 5.76 10.01
N LEU A 205 6.04 5.02 9.73
CA LEU A 205 5.88 4.21 8.53
C LEU A 205 5.24 4.99 7.40
#